data_05ad065f6dc08cba7c2dc4dccae787b0
#
_entry.id   05ad065f6dc08cba7c2dc4dccae787b0
#
_cell.length_a   1.000
_cell.length_b   1.000
_cell.length_c   1.000
_cell.angle_alpha   90.00
_cell.angle_beta   90.00
_cell.angle_gamma   90.00
#
_symmetry.space_group_name_H-M   'P 1'
#
loop_
_entity.id
_entity.type
_entity.pdbx_description
1 polymer ?
#
loop_
_entity_poly.entity_id
_entity_poly.type
_entity_poly.pdbx_seq_one_letter_code
_entity_poly.pdbx_strand_id
1 'polypeptide(L)'
;MNAVRDRHSTGVINAVIDGSGVPIPWLLVPRPLANDNTPVTQDNAVVELPHVSPVVDELAARFAAAGHRLYLVGGSVRDAVLGRPTNDLDFTTDARPPQVQALLKGWADAIWDTGIAFGTLGATKHGDTVEITTFRADSYDGVTRNPSVTFGDTIEGDLVRRDFTVNAMAYEVGSRTFVDPTGGLAAAAAKVLDTPAPPEESFGDDPLRMLRAARFVSQLGFEPAPRVVEAMTAMAGQLARITPERVQVELSKLLCGKHPRLGLELMVRTGLADLVVPELTAMKLEIDEHHQHKDVYEHSLVVLEQAIDLEDEDLSPDLVLRLAALLHDIGKPDTRRFEDGGGVSFHHHEVVGAKMVRKRLRALRYSKEITEDVAQLVYLHLRFHGYGKGEWTDSAVRRYVTDAEHLLTRLHKLVRADCTTRNKRKAGTLQRTYDELEARIARIAADEDLKRVRPDLDGNEIMRLLGLPPGPLVGKAWKFLKELRLDRGPLDHDEAIAELFAWARSEGVEPPAS
;
A
#
# COMPACT_ATOMS: atom_id res chain seq x y z
N MET A 1 35.24 40.32 -40.15
CA MET A 1 34.46 41.31 -40.94
C MET A 1 33.06 40.77 -41.12
N ASN A 2 32.13 41.62 -40.78
CA ASN A 2 30.68 41.60 -40.99
C ASN A 2 29.84 40.60 -40.17
N ALA A 3 29.39 41.17 -39.06
CA ALA A 3 28.21 40.74 -38.29
C ALA A 3 26.95 41.09 -39.09
N VAL A 4 26.03 40.18 -39.23
CA VAL A 4 24.62 40.43 -39.51
C VAL A 4 23.87 40.25 -38.17
N ARG A 5 23.35 41.36 -37.65
CA ARG A 5 22.43 41.38 -36.51
C ARG A 5 21.05 40.99 -37.04
N ASP A 6 20.60 39.81 -36.65
CA ASP A 6 19.17 39.52 -36.65
C ASP A 6 18.61 39.72 -35.25
N ARG A 7 17.71 40.72 -35.14
CA ARG A 7 16.94 41.01 -33.94
C ARG A 7 15.67 40.15 -33.96
N HIS A 8 15.72 39.02 -33.29
CA HIS A 8 14.50 38.40 -32.79
C HIS A 8 14.65 38.24 -31.29
N SER A 9 13.74 38.87 -30.56
CA SER A 9 13.61 38.82 -29.11
C SER A 9 13.20 37.41 -28.70
N THR A 10 14.17 36.56 -28.46
CA THR A 10 13.94 35.28 -27.78
C THR A 10 13.98 35.49 -26.29
N GLY A 11 12.80 35.49 -25.66
CA GLY A 11 12.69 35.38 -24.20
C GLY A 11 13.47 34.14 -23.73
N VAL A 12 14.31 34.31 -22.72
CA VAL A 12 15.06 33.20 -22.11
C VAL A 12 14.07 32.35 -21.34
N ILE A 13 13.80 31.15 -21.85
CA ILE A 13 12.93 30.16 -21.25
C ILE A 13 13.80 29.30 -20.33
N ASN A 14 13.47 29.26 -19.03
CA ASN A 14 14.08 28.27 -18.12
C ASN A 14 13.33 26.94 -18.26
N ALA A 15 14.02 25.92 -18.75
CA ALA A 15 13.49 24.55 -18.68
C ALA A 15 13.46 24.08 -17.21
N VAL A 16 12.35 23.58 -16.75
CA VAL A 16 12.28 22.81 -15.50
C VAL A 16 12.87 21.44 -15.79
N ILE A 17 13.87 21.05 -15.02
CA ILE A 17 14.54 19.75 -15.14
C ILE A 17 13.96 18.78 -14.12
N ASP A 18 13.78 17.50 -14.51
CA ASP A 18 13.40 16.44 -13.61
C ASP A 18 14.53 16.06 -12.64
N GLY A 19 14.27 15.16 -11.71
CA GLY A 19 15.26 14.71 -10.72
C GLY A 19 16.49 13.99 -11.31
N SER A 20 16.53 13.73 -12.64
CA SER A 20 17.65 13.16 -13.38
C SER A 20 18.44 14.23 -14.15
N GLY A 21 18.02 15.50 -14.09
CA GLY A 21 18.67 16.61 -14.80
C GLY A 21 18.21 16.75 -16.25
N VAL A 22 17.17 16.05 -16.67
CA VAL A 22 16.60 16.13 -18.03
C VAL A 22 15.55 17.24 -18.08
N PRO A 23 15.59 18.16 -19.07
CA PRO A 23 14.55 19.16 -19.24
C PRO A 23 13.19 18.49 -19.49
N ILE A 24 12.17 18.92 -18.77
CA ILE A 24 10.78 18.49 -19.01
C ILE A 24 10.30 19.24 -20.26
N PRO A 25 10.19 18.59 -21.44
CA PRO A 25 10.11 19.29 -22.73
C PRO A 25 8.84 20.11 -22.96
N TRP A 26 7.85 19.96 -22.09
CA TRP A 26 6.52 20.61 -22.19
C TRP A 26 6.24 21.62 -21.07
N LEU A 27 7.21 21.87 -20.17
CA LEU A 27 7.07 22.83 -19.09
C LEU A 27 7.97 24.04 -19.34
N LEU A 28 7.44 25.06 -20.01
CA LEU A 28 8.10 26.33 -20.27
C LEU A 28 7.60 27.40 -19.30
N VAL A 29 8.41 27.77 -18.31
CA VAL A 29 8.11 28.85 -17.36
C VAL A 29 8.77 30.14 -17.83
N PRO A 30 8.02 31.24 -18.09
CA PRO A 30 8.60 32.54 -18.39
C PRO A 30 9.39 33.09 -17.18
N ARG A 31 10.58 33.62 -17.40
CA ARG A 31 11.38 34.25 -16.36
C ARG A 31 10.79 35.61 -16.00
N PRO A 32 10.54 35.95 -14.71
CA PRO A 32 10.18 37.31 -14.34
C PRO A 32 11.34 38.24 -14.65
N LEU A 33 11.08 39.31 -15.41
CA LEU A 33 12.00 40.41 -15.59
C LEU A 33 12.16 41.12 -14.24
N ALA A 34 13.40 41.24 -13.77
CA ALA A 34 13.70 41.98 -12.56
C ALA A 34 13.31 43.47 -12.71
N ASN A 35 12.62 44.00 -11.70
CA ASN A 35 12.20 45.38 -11.49
C ASN A 35 10.98 45.86 -12.30
N ASP A 36 9.80 45.55 -11.79
CA ASP A 36 8.68 46.53 -11.79
C ASP A 36 7.70 46.13 -10.66
N ASN A 37 7.32 47.10 -9.85
CA ASN A 37 6.35 47.02 -8.76
C ASN A 37 4.90 47.00 -9.29
N THR A 38 4.61 46.22 -10.30
CA THR A 38 3.25 45.95 -10.76
C THR A 38 2.76 44.64 -10.13
N PRO A 39 1.49 44.55 -9.67
CA PRO A 39 0.97 43.29 -9.20
C PRO A 39 1.03 42.27 -10.35
N VAL A 40 1.67 41.13 -10.11
CA VAL A 40 1.79 40.03 -11.06
C VAL A 40 0.37 39.54 -11.36
N THR A 41 -0.20 39.99 -12.46
CA THR A 41 -1.30 39.30 -13.11
C THR A 41 -0.72 37.98 -13.63
N GLN A 42 -1.26 36.87 -13.14
CA GLN A 42 -0.87 35.50 -13.52
C GLN A 42 -0.96 35.36 -15.04
N ASP A 43 0.19 35.42 -15.72
CA ASP A 43 0.27 35.04 -17.12
C ASP A 43 -0.03 33.54 -17.24
N ASN A 44 -1.06 33.25 -18.02
CA ASN A 44 -1.51 31.88 -18.34
C ASN A 44 -0.34 31.08 -18.96
N ALA A 45 0.33 30.26 -18.16
CA ALA A 45 1.32 29.35 -18.68
C ALA A 45 0.59 28.30 -19.55
N VAL A 46 0.94 28.23 -20.82
CA VAL A 46 0.44 27.15 -21.69
C VAL A 46 1.17 25.88 -21.29
N VAL A 47 0.50 25.05 -20.52
CA VAL A 47 0.95 23.70 -20.16
C VAL A 47 0.26 22.74 -21.13
N GLU A 48 1.01 22.16 -22.06
CA GLU A 48 0.48 21.08 -22.88
C GLU A 48 0.50 19.79 -22.05
N LEU A 49 -0.69 19.28 -21.70
CA LEU A 49 -0.78 17.96 -21.05
C LEU A 49 -0.54 16.88 -22.10
N PRO A 50 0.48 16.03 -21.95
CA PRO A 50 0.72 14.94 -22.89
C PRO A 50 -0.38 13.89 -22.79
N HIS A 51 -0.93 13.48 -23.94
CA HIS A 51 -1.87 12.37 -24.13
C HIS A 51 -3.09 12.41 -23.20
N VAL A 52 -3.96 13.37 -23.43
CA VAL A 52 -5.31 13.31 -22.87
C VAL A 52 -6.14 12.38 -23.75
N SER A 53 -6.84 11.41 -23.14
CA SER A 53 -7.73 10.49 -23.86
C SER A 53 -8.74 11.28 -24.74
N PRO A 54 -9.09 10.77 -25.93
CA PRO A 54 -10.14 11.38 -26.77
C PRO A 54 -11.46 11.64 -26.03
N VAL A 55 -11.74 10.86 -24.98
CA VAL A 55 -12.89 11.02 -24.08
C VAL A 55 -12.91 12.41 -23.43
N VAL A 56 -11.75 13.00 -23.13
CA VAL A 56 -11.65 14.32 -22.51
C VAL A 56 -12.08 15.42 -23.47
N ASP A 57 -11.63 15.36 -24.73
CA ASP A 57 -12.01 16.34 -25.76
C ASP A 57 -13.50 16.24 -26.09
N GLU A 58 -14.07 15.03 -26.16
CA GLU A 58 -15.51 14.81 -26.34
C GLU A 58 -16.33 15.42 -25.20
N LEU A 59 -15.92 15.18 -23.94
CA LEU A 59 -16.55 15.78 -22.78
C LEU A 59 -16.46 17.31 -22.80
N ALA A 60 -15.29 17.87 -23.06
CA ALA A 60 -15.09 19.31 -23.14
C ALA A 60 -16.01 19.95 -24.17
N ALA A 61 -16.13 19.36 -25.36
CA ALA A 61 -17.03 19.85 -26.40
C ALA A 61 -18.50 19.84 -25.97
N ARG A 62 -18.94 18.79 -25.27
CA ARG A 62 -20.33 18.68 -24.77
C ARG A 62 -20.64 19.71 -23.69
N PHE A 63 -19.74 19.92 -22.74
CA PHE A 63 -19.91 20.92 -21.69
C PHE A 63 -19.89 22.34 -22.26
N ALA A 64 -18.96 22.63 -23.16
CA ALA A 64 -18.88 23.93 -23.83
C ALA A 64 -20.17 24.23 -24.68
N ALA A 65 -20.69 23.24 -25.40
CA ALA A 65 -21.94 23.39 -26.17
C ALA A 65 -23.15 23.69 -25.27
N ALA A 66 -23.12 23.28 -24.01
CA ALA A 66 -24.14 23.58 -23.01
C ALA A 66 -23.85 24.88 -22.21
N GLY A 67 -22.76 25.60 -22.51
CA GLY A 67 -22.35 26.82 -21.83
C GLY A 67 -21.68 26.61 -20.48
N HIS A 68 -21.15 25.40 -20.25
CA HIS A 68 -20.45 25.04 -19.01
C HIS A 68 -18.95 24.86 -19.24
N ARG A 69 -18.16 25.16 -18.20
CA ARG A 69 -16.71 24.91 -18.17
C ARG A 69 -16.40 23.56 -17.56
N LEU A 70 -15.38 22.92 -18.08
CA LEU A 70 -14.90 21.63 -17.60
C LEU A 70 -13.39 21.69 -17.36
N TYR A 71 -12.97 21.32 -16.17
CA TYR A 71 -11.57 21.33 -15.75
C TYR A 71 -11.12 19.93 -15.33
N LEU A 72 -10.01 19.47 -15.88
CA LEU A 72 -9.28 18.34 -15.31
C LEU A 72 -8.58 18.80 -14.03
N VAL A 73 -8.59 18.00 -12.96
CA VAL A 73 -8.13 18.43 -11.62
C VAL A 73 -7.45 17.31 -10.84
N GLY A 74 -6.86 17.64 -9.71
CA GLY A 74 -6.42 16.68 -8.72
C GLY A 74 -5.22 15.82 -9.16
N GLY A 75 -5.35 14.51 -8.95
CA GLY A 75 -4.34 13.52 -9.29
C GLY A 75 -3.94 13.52 -10.75
N SER A 76 -4.90 13.68 -11.64
CA SER A 76 -4.70 13.69 -13.09
C SER A 76 -3.75 14.82 -13.52
N VAL A 77 -3.99 16.06 -13.02
CA VAL A 77 -3.14 17.23 -13.34
C VAL A 77 -1.77 17.09 -12.69
N ARG A 78 -1.73 16.71 -11.39
CA ARG A 78 -0.46 16.49 -10.69
C ARG A 78 0.43 15.48 -11.41
N ASP A 79 -0.12 14.32 -11.77
CA ASP A 79 0.67 13.24 -12.37
C ASP A 79 1.11 13.62 -13.79
N ALA A 80 0.28 14.34 -14.55
CA ALA A 80 0.70 14.91 -15.81
C ALA A 80 1.85 15.94 -15.65
N VAL A 81 1.77 16.84 -14.66
CA VAL A 81 2.86 17.77 -14.33
C VAL A 81 4.14 17.05 -13.92
N LEU A 82 4.04 15.91 -13.26
CA LEU A 82 5.18 15.08 -12.84
C LEU A 82 5.68 14.11 -13.93
N GLY A 83 5.08 14.13 -15.14
CA GLY A 83 5.43 13.21 -16.23
C GLY A 83 5.07 11.75 -15.94
N ARG A 84 4.06 11.51 -15.11
CA ARG A 84 3.57 10.17 -14.74
C ARG A 84 2.32 9.82 -15.54
N PRO A 85 2.14 8.54 -15.93
CA PRO A 85 0.88 8.12 -16.54
C PRO A 85 -0.27 8.28 -15.53
N THR A 86 -1.43 8.73 -16.02
CA THR A 86 -2.65 8.81 -15.22
C THR A 86 -3.76 8.06 -15.94
N ASN A 87 -4.47 7.22 -15.20
CA ASN A 87 -5.64 6.49 -15.70
C ASN A 87 -6.95 7.00 -15.07
N ASP A 88 -6.85 7.81 -14.02
CA ASP A 88 -8.01 8.40 -13.35
C ASP A 88 -8.26 9.79 -13.96
N LEU A 89 -9.46 10.02 -14.47
CA LEU A 89 -9.86 11.29 -15.08
C LEU A 89 -10.86 12.00 -14.15
N ASP A 90 -10.30 12.84 -13.26
CA ASP A 90 -11.09 13.65 -12.31
C ASP A 90 -11.36 15.03 -12.90
N PHE A 91 -12.65 15.39 -13.00
CA PHE A 91 -13.08 16.68 -13.49
C PHE A 91 -13.84 17.48 -12.43
N THR A 92 -13.80 18.79 -12.59
CA THR A 92 -14.69 19.69 -11.89
C THR A 92 -15.33 20.68 -12.86
N THR A 93 -16.56 21.16 -12.54
CA THR A 93 -17.37 21.97 -13.45
C THR A 93 -18.27 22.96 -12.68
N ASP A 94 -18.70 24.03 -13.35
CA ASP A 94 -19.77 24.94 -12.88
C ASP A 94 -21.18 24.34 -13.08
N ALA A 95 -21.34 23.28 -13.88
CA ALA A 95 -22.59 22.59 -14.07
C ALA A 95 -23.07 21.90 -12.78
N ARG A 96 -24.35 22.05 -12.44
CA ARG A 96 -24.96 21.37 -11.28
C ARG A 96 -25.22 19.90 -11.58
N PRO A 97 -25.33 19.01 -10.56
CA PRO A 97 -25.44 17.56 -10.77
C PRO A 97 -26.52 17.13 -11.74
N PRO A 98 -27.74 17.71 -11.76
CA PRO A 98 -28.76 17.38 -12.78
C PRO A 98 -28.34 17.74 -14.22
N GLN A 99 -27.56 18.83 -14.38
CA GLN A 99 -27.05 19.24 -15.70
C GLN A 99 -25.94 18.29 -16.14
N VAL A 100 -25.02 17.91 -15.23
CA VAL A 100 -23.98 16.91 -15.51
C VAL A 100 -24.61 15.60 -15.92
N GLN A 101 -25.63 15.13 -15.19
CA GLN A 101 -26.37 13.90 -15.54
C GLN A 101 -26.99 13.98 -16.94
N ALA A 102 -27.60 15.11 -17.29
CA ALA A 102 -28.19 15.32 -18.61
C ALA A 102 -27.12 15.31 -19.72
N LEU A 103 -25.95 15.89 -19.47
CA LEU A 103 -24.79 15.91 -20.39
C LEU A 103 -24.19 14.52 -20.60
N LEU A 104 -24.16 13.68 -19.58
CA LEU A 104 -23.63 12.32 -19.67
C LEU A 104 -24.61 11.36 -20.35
N LYS A 105 -25.90 11.63 -20.27
CA LYS A 105 -26.95 10.80 -20.88
C LYS A 105 -26.81 10.74 -22.41
N GLY A 106 -26.77 9.51 -22.94
CA GLY A 106 -26.60 9.24 -24.36
C GLY A 106 -25.17 9.42 -24.91
N TRP A 107 -24.22 9.77 -24.03
CA TRP A 107 -22.80 9.79 -24.33
C TRP A 107 -22.07 8.65 -23.61
N ALA A 108 -22.27 8.51 -22.31
CA ALA A 108 -21.61 7.49 -21.49
C ALA A 108 -22.17 6.09 -21.77
N ASP A 109 -21.30 5.10 -21.65
CA ASP A 109 -21.66 3.67 -21.73
C ASP A 109 -22.33 3.22 -20.43
N ALA A 110 -21.91 3.76 -19.27
CA ALA A 110 -22.54 3.62 -17.96
C ALA A 110 -22.40 4.91 -17.14
N ILE A 111 -23.37 5.16 -16.25
CA ILE A 111 -23.38 6.31 -15.33
C ILE A 111 -23.72 5.79 -13.94
N TRP A 112 -23.02 6.26 -12.91
CA TRP A 112 -23.37 6.02 -11.50
C TRP A 112 -23.40 7.33 -10.72
N ASP A 113 -24.28 7.38 -9.72
CA ASP A 113 -24.61 8.56 -8.91
C ASP A 113 -24.29 8.40 -7.43
N THR A 114 -23.45 7.41 -7.08
CA THR A 114 -23.09 7.09 -5.68
C THR A 114 -22.56 8.31 -4.92
N GLY A 115 -21.95 9.27 -5.62
CA GLY A 115 -21.43 10.53 -5.08
C GLY A 115 -22.32 11.74 -5.24
N ILE A 116 -23.57 11.61 -5.76
CA ILE A 116 -24.42 12.76 -6.13
C ILE A 116 -24.76 13.67 -4.95
N ALA A 117 -24.87 13.10 -3.74
CA ALA A 117 -25.08 13.88 -2.51
C ALA A 117 -23.92 14.85 -2.23
N PHE A 118 -22.74 14.58 -2.78
CA PHE A 118 -21.54 15.41 -2.71
C PHE A 118 -21.23 16.15 -4.01
N GLY A 119 -22.15 16.15 -4.95
CA GLY A 119 -22.00 16.82 -6.24
C GLY A 119 -21.18 16.05 -7.27
N THR A 120 -20.87 14.77 -7.05
CA THR A 120 -20.05 13.94 -7.94
C THR A 120 -20.90 12.92 -8.69
N LEU A 121 -20.70 12.82 -10.00
CA LEU A 121 -21.19 11.75 -10.87
C LEU A 121 -20.01 11.06 -11.53
N GLY A 122 -20.08 9.72 -11.60
CA GLY A 122 -19.14 8.93 -12.37
C GLY A 122 -19.73 8.39 -13.64
N ALA A 123 -18.89 8.18 -14.64
CA ALA A 123 -19.28 7.56 -15.90
C ALA A 123 -18.14 6.75 -16.53
N THR A 124 -18.48 5.80 -17.39
CA THR A 124 -17.51 5.13 -18.28
C THR A 124 -17.79 5.46 -19.73
N LYS A 125 -16.73 5.58 -20.51
CA LYS A 125 -16.77 5.76 -21.95
C LYS A 125 -15.56 5.12 -22.61
N HIS A 126 -15.78 4.21 -23.57
CA HIS A 126 -14.70 3.50 -24.29
C HIS A 126 -13.68 2.80 -23.38
N GLY A 127 -14.09 2.38 -22.19
CA GLY A 127 -13.22 1.78 -21.18
C GLY A 127 -12.56 2.77 -20.21
N ASP A 128 -12.58 4.07 -20.48
CA ASP A 128 -12.12 5.08 -19.55
C ASP A 128 -13.19 5.38 -18.49
N THR A 129 -12.74 5.59 -17.26
CA THR A 129 -13.58 6.02 -16.15
C THR A 129 -13.36 7.51 -15.89
N VAL A 130 -14.44 8.26 -15.75
CA VAL A 130 -14.43 9.69 -15.46
C VAL A 130 -15.26 9.98 -14.22
N GLU A 131 -14.76 10.84 -13.34
CA GLU A 131 -15.51 11.41 -12.23
C GLU A 131 -15.66 12.91 -12.41
N ILE A 132 -16.89 13.43 -12.35
CA ILE A 132 -17.19 14.85 -12.56
C ILE A 132 -17.88 15.41 -11.33
N THR A 133 -17.23 16.38 -10.70
CA THR A 133 -17.71 17.04 -9.48
C THR A 133 -18.09 18.49 -9.78
N THR A 134 -19.28 18.92 -9.34
CA THR A 134 -19.66 20.35 -9.37
C THR A 134 -18.77 21.14 -8.42
N PHE A 135 -18.36 22.36 -8.78
CA PHE A 135 -17.61 23.25 -7.88
C PHE A 135 -18.29 23.33 -6.51
N ARG A 136 -17.51 23.19 -5.45
CA ARG A 136 -18.00 23.21 -4.08
C ARG A 136 -17.33 24.31 -3.28
N ALA A 137 -18.08 24.89 -2.36
CA ALA A 137 -17.60 25.68 -1.25
C ALA A 137 -18.05 24.94 0.02
N ASP A 138 -17.32 23.90 0.42
CA ASP A 138 -17.69 23.07 1.55
C ASP A 138 -17.61 23.87 2.84
N SER A 139 -18.63 23.78 3.69
CA SER A 139 -18.60 24.29 5.05
C SER A 139 -18.73 23.10 6.02
N TYR A 140 -17.80 23.01 6.96
CA TYR A 140 -17.79 21.97 7.99
C TYR A 140 -18.26 22.57 9.30
N ASP A 141 -19.24 21.92 9.96
CA ASP A 141 -19.74 22.34 11.27
C ASP A 141 -18.85 21.89 12.44
N GLY A 142 -17.75 21.19 12.16
CA GLY A 142 -16.82 20.64 13.15
C GLY A 142 -17.39 19.48 13.99
N VAL A 143 -18.66 19.15 13.83
CA VAL A 143 -19.38 18.15 14.64
C VAL A 143 -19.80 16.94 13.80
N THR A 144 -20.31 17.17 12.60
CA THR A 144 -20.77 16.09 11.72
C THR A 144 -19.74 15.77 10.62
N ARG A 145 -19.77 14.51 10.16
CA ARG A 145 -18.85 14.01 9.09
C ARG A 145 -19.24 14.49 7.70
N ASN A 146 -20.47 14.93 7.52
CA ASN A 146 -20.99 15.32 6.21
C ASN A 146 -20.86 16.83 6.11
N PRO A 147 -19.99 17.34 5.21
CA PRO A 147 -20.02 18.76 4.94
C PRO A 147 -21.42 19.13 4.46
N SER A 148 -21.95 20.25 4.90
CA SER A 148 -23.05 20.85 4.20
C SER A 148 -22.50 21.32 2.84
N VAL A 149 -22.80 20.53 1.78
CA VAL A 149 -22.32 20.82 0.43
C VAL A 149 -22.99 22.10 -0.03
N THR A 150 -22.23 23.18 -0.09
CA THR A 150 -22.63 24.40 -0.79
C THR A 150 -21.90 24.41 -2.14
N PHE A 151 -22.67 24.47 -3.22
CA PHE A 151 -22.05 24.54 -4.54
C PHE A 151 -21.42 25.92 -4.76
N GLY A 152 -20.12 25.91 -5.11
CA GLY A 152 -19.38 27.12 -5.48
C GLY A 152 -19.63 27.54 -6.93
N ASP A 153 -19.16 28.74 -7.26
CA ASP A 153 -19.32 29.31 -8.60
C ASP A 153 -17.97 29.57 -9.29
N THR A 154 -16.84 29.38 -8.58
CA THR A 154 -15.49 29.65 -9.09
C THR A 154 -14.59 28.43 -8.94
N ILE A 155 -13.70 28.26 -9.92
CA ILE A 155 -12.67 27.21 -9.89
C ILE A 155 -11.66 27.45 -8.77
N GLU A 156 -11.29 28.70 -8.52
CA GLU A 156 -10.33 29.06 -7.47
C GLU A 156 -10.84 28.63 -6.09
N GLY A 157 -12.14 28.86 -5.82
CA GLY A 157 -12.78 28.40 -4.57
C GLY A 157 -12.76 26.88 -4.44
N ASP A 158 -12.99 26.13 -5.52
CA ASP A 158 -12.90 24.66 -5.51
C ASP A 158 -11.46 24.18 -5.28
N LEU A 159 -10.45 24.88 -5.80
CA LEU A 159 -9.05 24.49 -5.65
C LEU A 159 -8.52 24.76 -4.24
N VAL A 160 -8.84 25.91 -3.64
CA VAL A 160 -8.33 26.29 -2.30
C VAL A 160 -8.79 25.35 -1.20
N ARG A 161 -9.97 24.72 -1.31
CA ARG A 161 -10.48 23.76 -0.32
C ARG A 161 -9.87 22.37 -0.42
N ARG A 162 -9.04 22.09 -1.45
CA ARG A 162 -8.41 20.79 -1.63
C ARG A 162 -7.36 20.51 -0.57
N ASP A 163 -6.90 19.24 -0.51
CA ASP A 163 -5.99 18.76 0.55
C ASP A 163 -4.58 19.38 0.45
N PHE A 164 -3.97 19.35 -0.74
CA PHE A 164 -2.59 19.81 -0.95
C PHE A 164 -2.47 20.64 -2.22
N THR A 165 -1.52 21.60 -2.23
CA THR A 165 -1.26 22.51 -3.34
C THR A 165 -0.99 21.75 -4.65
N VAL A 166 -0.25 20.64 -4.58
CA VAL A 166 0.03 19.77 -5.74
C VAL A 166 -1.21 19.09 -6.33
N ASN A 167 -2.31 19.04 -5.59
CA ASN A 167 -3.61 18.53 -6.05
C ASN A 167 -4.62 19.67 -6.30
N ALA A 168 -4.22 20.92 -6.04
CA ALA A 168 -5.04 22.13 -6.17
C ALA A 168 -4.73 22.88 -7.46
N MET A 169 -4.41 22.18 -8.50
CA MET A 169 -4.20 22.65 -9.87
C MET A 169 -5.33 22.17 -10.76
N ALA A 170 -5.68 22.97 -11.77
CA ALA A 170 -6.70 22.63 -12.75
C ALA A 170 -6.23 22.94 -14.18
N TYR A 171 -6.78 22.21 -15.14
CA TYR A 171 -6.59 22.45 -16.56
C TYR A 171 -7.95 22.55 -17.24
N GLU A 172 -8.30 23.75 -17.73
CA GLU A 172 -9.53 23.95 -18.50
C GLU A 172 -9.40 23.31 -19.87
N VAL A 173 -10.14 22.24 -20.11
CA VAL A 173 -9.94 21.42 -21.30
C VAL A 173 -10.31 22.19 -22.58
N GLY A 174 -11.40 22.96 -22.55
CA GLY A 174 -11.90 23.70 -23.72
C GLY A 174 -10.97 24.81 -24.20
N SER A 175 -10.49 25.66 -23.28
CA SER A 175 -9.58 26.78 -23.56
C SER A 175 -8.10 26.41 -23.51
N ARG A 176 -7.77 25.22 -23.01
CA ARG A 176 -6.40 24.75 -22.74
C ARG A 176 -5.64 25.66 -21.79
N THR A 177 -6.33 26.20 -20.79
CA THR A 177 -5.79 27.13 -19.81
C THR A 177 -5.46 26.42 -18.51
N PHE A 178 -4.24 26.62 -18.00
CA PHE A 178 -3.80 26.09 -16.70
C PHE A 178 -4.17 27.07 -15.58
N VAL A 179 -4.73 26.56 -14.47
CA VAL A 179 -5.16 27.34 -13.31
C VAL A 179 -4.47 26.83 -12.07
N ASP A 180 -3.65 27.67 -11.44
CA ASP A 180 -2.87 27.32 -10.25
C ASP A 180 -2.88 28.49 -9.24
N PRO A 181 -3.96 28.70 -8.50
CA PRO A 181 -4.07 29.82 -7.57
C PRO A 181 -3.24 29.62 -6.30
N THR A 182 -2.73 28.44 -6.04
CA THR A 182 -2.08 28.04 -4.78
C THR A 182 -0.58 27.72 -4.92
N GLY A 183 -0.03 27.84 -6.12
CA GLY A 183 1.39 27.58 -6.39
C GLY A 183 1.73 26.09 -6.43
N GLY A 184 0.78 25.23 -6.82
CA GLY A 184 0.97 23.78 -6.92
C GLY A 184 2.08 23.36 -7.88
N LEU A 185 2.27 24.11 -8.98
CA LEU A 185 3.35 23.87 -9.93
C LEU A 185 4.73 24.13 -9.29
N ALA A 186 4.87 25.24 -8.55
CA ALA A 186 6.10 25.55 -7.83
C ALA A 186 6.39 24.52 -6.73
N ALA A 187 5.36 24.09 -6.00
CA ALA A 187 5.45 23.06 -4.97
C ALA A 187 5.87 21.71 -5.56
N ALA A 188 5.31 21.32 -6.72
CA ALA A 188 5.69 20.09 -7.44
C ALA A 188 7.15 20.12 -7.90
N ALA A 189 7.61 21.25 -8.46
CA ALA A 189 9.00 21.45 -8.88
C ALA A 189 9.98 21.43 -7.70
N ALA A 190 9.59 22.01 -6.56
CA ALA A 190 10.39 22.00 -5.33
C ALA A 190 10.28 20.66 -4.55
N LYS A 191 9.40 19.74 -4.96
CA LYS A 191 9.07 18.50 -4.26
C LYS A 191 8.61 18.74 -2.80
N VAL A 192 7.81 19.78 -2.59
CA VAL A 192 7.26 20.16 -1.28
C VAL A 192 5.78 19.80 -1.24
N LEU A 193 5.35 19.19 -0.14
CA LEU A 193 3.95 18.91 0.15
C LEU A 193 3.41 19.97 1.12
N ASP A 194 2.55 20.85 0.62
CA ASP A 194 1.94 21.94 1.40
C ASP A 194 0.43 22.01 1.16
N THR A 195 -0.31 22.68 2.03
CA THR A 195 -1.76 22.86 1.94
C THR A 195 -2.13 24.20 1.30
N PRO A 196 -3.21 24.28 0.48
CA PRO A 196 -3.69 25.54 -0.11
C PRO A 196 -4.12 26.55 0.95
N ALA A 197 -4.91 26.12 1.92
CA ALA A 197 -5.31 26.88 3.10
C ALA A 197 -4.34 26.64 4.27
N PRO A 198 -4.44 27.41 5.38
CA PRO A 198 -3.70 27.07 6.61
C PRO A 198 -3.90 25.61 7.00
N PRO A 199 -2.83 24.87 7.36
CA PRO A 199 -2.93 23.44 7.67
C PRO A 199 -3.93 23.14 8.80
N GLU A 200 -4.05 24.03 9.78
CA GLU A 200 -4.96 23.90 10.91
C GLU A 200 -6.43 23.91 10.46
N GLU A 201 -6.77 24.75 9.50
CA GLU A 201 -8.11 24.78 8.90
C GLU A 201 -8.34 23.52 8.08
N SER A 202 -7.39 23.20 7.20
CA SER A 202 -7.47 22.02 6.32
C SER A 202 -7.65 20.72 7.10
N PHE A 203 -6.90 20.52 8.18
CA PHE A 203 -6.99 19.31 9.03
C PHE A 203 -8.15 19.35 9.99
N GLY A 204 -8.63 20.55 10.36
CA GLY A 204 -9.87 20.74 11.11
C GLY A 204 -11.09 20.26 10.31
N ASP A 205 -11.12 20.59 9.03
CA ASP A 205 -12.16 20.17 8.08
C ASP A 205 -12.19 18.65 7.89
N ASP A 206 -11.06 18.04 7.54
CA ASP A 206 -10.94 16.58 7.43
C ASP A 206 -9.60 16.10 8.03
N PRO A 207 -9.61 15.59 9.28
CA PRO A 207 -8.41 15.06 9.91
C PRO A 207 -7.72 13.92 9.16
N LEU A 208 -8.41 13.24 8.23
CA LEU A 208 -7.81 12.23 7.37
C LEU A 208 -6.71 12.82 6.48
N ARG A 209 -6.75 14.11 6.18
CA ARG A 209 -5.72 14.79 5.39
C ARG A 209 -4.33 14.67 6.01
N MET A 210 -4.21 14.50 7.32
CA MET A 210 -2.94 14.20 7.98
C MET A 210 -2.36 12.83 7.55
N LEU A 211 -3.19 11.78 7.48
CA LEU A 211 -2.76 10.49 6.92
C LEU A 211 -2.51 10.55 5.42
N ARG A 212 -3.32 11.34 4.71
CA ARG A 212 -3.09 11.61 3.28
C ARG A 212 -1.74 12.29 3.05
N ALA A 213 -1.29 13.21 3.94
CA ALA A 213 0.05 13.79 3.89
C ALA A 213 1.13 12.70 3.95
N ALA A 214 1.06 11.81 4.95
CA ALA A 214 1.99 10.70 5.07
C ALA A 214 1.96 9.77 3.84
N ARG A 215 0.77 9.50 3.29
CA ARG A 215 0.62 8.75 2.04
C ARG A 215 1.28 9.45 0.86
N PHE A 216 1.06 10.76 0.66
CA PHE A 216 1.66 11.47 -0.46
C PHE A 216 3.19 11.59 -0.32
N VAL A 217 3.71 11.74 0.90
CA VAL A 217 5.15 11.61 1.16
C VAL A 217 5.66 10.24 0.70
N SER A 218 4.95 9.17 1.02
CA SER A 218 5.29 7.82 0.56
C SER A 218 5.19 7.66 -0.97
N GLN A 219 4.16 8.20 -1.59
CA GLN A 219 3.92 8.01 -3.03
C GLN A 219 4.80 8.90 -3.92
N LEU A 220 5.04 10.14 -3.49
CA LEU A 220 5.71 11.16 -4.29
C LEU A 220 7.19 11.33 -3.92
N GLY A 221 7.59 11.00 -2.68
CA GLY A 221 8.90 11.31 -2.13
C GLY A 221 9.10 12.79 -1.85
N PHE A 222 8.00 13.53 -1.60
CA PHE A 222 8.03 14.97 -1.32
C PHE A 222 8.27 15.23 0.16
N GLU A 223 8.95 16.34 0.47
CA GLU A 223 9.14 16.81 1.84
C GLU A 223 7.90 17.60 2.29
N PRO A 224 7.27 17.27 3.43
CA PRO A 224 6.19 18.09 3.94
C PRO A 224 6.71 19.44 4.46
N ALA A 225 6.00 20.53 4.14
CA ALA A 225 6.35 21.87 4.65
C ALA A 225 6.37 21.87 6.19
N PRO A 226 7.27 22.64 6.84
CA PRO A 226 7.36 22.67 8.32
C PRO A 226 6.03 22.96 9.00
N ARG A 227 5.25 23.91 8.48
CA ARG A 227 3.90 24.25 9.01
C ARG A 227 2.92 23.07 8.95
N VAL A 228 3.04 22.22 7.93
CA VAL A 228 2.22 21.01 7.79
C VAL A 228 2.58 20.00 8.89
N VAL A 229 3.88 19.80 9.15
CA VAL A 229 4.36 18.88 10.21
C VAL A 229 3.95 19.38 11.60
N GLU A 230 4.06 20.68 11.84
CA GLU A 230 3.66 21.33 13.10
C GLU A 230 2.16 21.14 13.36
N ALA A 231 1.32 21.41 12.37
CA ALA A 231 -0.12 21.22 12.46
C ALA A 231 -0.50 19.74 12.63
N MET A 232 0.14 18.82 11.89
CA MET A 232 -0.06 17.37 12.07
C MET A 232 0.23 16.94 13.50
N THR A 233 1.32 17.44 14.09
CA THR A 233 1.72 17.11 15.46
C THR A 233 0.71 17.66 16.48
N ALA A 234 0.31 18.92 16.31
CA ALA A 234 -0.64 19.57 17.22
C ALA A 234 -2.04 18.96 17.15
N MET A 235 -2.45 18.48 15.99
CA MET A 235 -3.82 18.02 15.71
C MET A 235 -3.95 16.51 15.59
N ALA A 236 -2.89 15.72 15.79
CA ALA A 236 -2.90 14.26 15.62
C ALA A 236 -4.12 13.58 16.29
N GLY A 237 -4.47 14.01 17.51
CA GLY A 237 -5.61 13.47 18.26
C GLY A 237 -6.96 13.57 17.56
N GLN A 238 -7.13 14.49 16.61
CA GLN A 238 -8.37 14.62 15.84
C GLN A 238 -8.59 13.45 14.88
N LEU A 239 -7.55 12.66 14.58
CA LEU A 239 -7.69 11.46 13.77
C LEU A 239 -8.67 10.44 14.38
N ALA A 240 -8.90 10.48 15.69
CA ALA A 240 -9.90 9.65 16.37
C ALA A 240 -11.33 9.85 15.85
N ARG A 241 -11.62 10.96 15.16
CA ARG A 241 -12.92 11.22 14.51
C ARG A 241 -13.12 10.41 13.22
N ILE A 242 -12.05 9.86 12.66
CA ILE A 242 -12.05 9.15 11.36
C ILE A 242 -12.34 7.66 11.56
N THR A 243 -13.16 7.08 10.68
CA THR A 243 -13.49 5.66 10.75
C THR A 243 -12.27 4.78 10.42
N PRO A 244 -12.16 3.60 11.05
CA PRO A 244 -11.08 2.68 10.78
C PRO A 244 -10.95 2.27 9.31
N GLU A 245 -12.06 2.20 8.57
CA GLU A 245 -12.07 1.85 7.15
C GLU A 245 -11.35 2.91 6.30
N ARG A 246 -11.61 4.21 6.59
CA ARG A 246 -10.90 5.31 5.90
C ARG A 246 -9.41 5.32 6.26
N VAL A 247 -9.07 5.07 7.52
CA VAL A 247 -7.69 4.95 8.00
C VAL A 247 -6.97 3.79 7.29
N GLN A 248 -7.63 2.63 7.19
CA GLN A 248 -7.11 1.43 6.53
C GLN A 248 -6.76 1.69 5.06
N VAL A 249 -7.63 2.39 4.33
CA VAL A 249 -7.40 2.72 2.91
C VAL A 249 -6.17 3.61 2.76
N GLU A 250 -6.00 4.64 3.60
CA GLU A 250 -4.84 5.53 3.53
C GLU A 250 -3.55 4.81 3.94
N LEU A 251 -3.58 3.98 4.98
CA LEU A 251 -2.44 3.18 5.41
C LEU A 251 -2.00 2.18 4.31
N SER A 252 -2.96 1.50 3.67
CA SER A 252 -2.68 0.58 2.58
C SER A 252 -2.02 1.30 1.39
N LYS A 253 -2.56 2.46 1.00
CA LYS A 253 -1.99 3.29 -0.08
C LYS A 253 -0.61 3.86 0.29
N LEU A 254 -0.36 4.15 1.57
CA LEU A 254 0.94 4.56 2.07
C LEU A 254 1.95 3.41 1.92
N LEU A 255 1.60 2.21 2.41
CA LEU A 255 2.48 1.03 2.32
C LEU A 255 2.74 0.63 0.86
N CYS A 256 1.75 0.78 -0.01
CA CYS A 256 1.88 0.54 -1.45
C CYS A 256 2.56 1.68 -2.22
N GLY A 257 2.98 2.74 -1.55
CA GLY A 257 3.76 3.83 -2.16
C GLY A 257 5.18 3.42 -2.54
N LYS A 258 5.87 4.30 -3.25
CA LYS A 258 7.26 4.10 -3.68
C LYS A 258 8.27 4.26 -2.54
N HIS A 259 7.94 5.09 -1.53
CA HIS A 259 8.81 5.45 -0.41
C HIS A 259 8.07 5.28 0.94
N PRO A 260 7.55 4.07 1.27
CA PRO A 260 6.70 3.89 2.45
C PRO A 260 7.42 4.22 3.76
N ARG A 261 8.73 4.03 3.83
CA ARG A 261 9.55 4.42 4.97
C ARG A 261 9.36 5.89 5.34
N LEU A 262 9.43 6.80 4.36
CA LEU A 262 9.28 8.25 4.61
C LEU A 262 7.90 8.58 5.20
N GLY A 263 6.85 7.96 4.69
CA GLY A 263 5.49 8.12 5.20
C GLY A 263 5.32 7.59 6.63
N LEU A 264 5.89 6.41 6.92
CA LEU A 264 5.86 5.81 8.27
C LEU A 264 6.66 6.64 9.28
N GLU A 265 7.84 7.13 8.90
CA GLU A 265 8.65 8.02 9.75
C GLU A 265 7.90 9.33 10.06
N LEU A 266 7.19 9.90 9.07
CA LEU A 266 6.34 11.08 9.29
C LEU A 266 5.21 10.77 10.28
N MET A 267 4.51 9.62 10.14
CA MET A 267 3.46 9.21 11.08
C MET A 267 3.99 9.07 12.51
N VAL A 268 5.18 8.47 12.67
CA VAL A 268 5.81 8.30 13.99
C VAL A 268 6.24 9.63 14.57
N ARG A 269 6.85 10.50 13.77
CA ARG A 269 7.33 11.84 14.18
C ARG A 269 6.19 12.75 14.64
N THR A 270 5.01 12.64 14.02
CA THR A 270 3.85 13.49 14.31
C THR A 270 2.87 12.87 15.33
N GLY A 271 3.14 11.65 15.84
CA GLY A 271 2.26 10.96 16.79
C GLY A 271 1.04 10.28 16.14
N LEU A 272 0.89 10.35 14.81
CA LEU A 272 -0.21 9.65 14.12
C LEU A 272 -0.08 8.13 14.23
N ALA A 273 1.15 7.61 14.28
CA ALA A 273 1.38 6.17 14.44
C ALA A 273 0.80 5.63 15.75
N ASP A 274 0.82 6.41 16.83
CA ASP A 274 0.27 6.00 18.14
C ASP A 274 -1.25 5.76 18.11
N LEU A 275 -1.93 6.38 17.16
CA LEU A 275 -3.37 6.24 16.96
C LEU A 275 -3.74 5.13 15.95
N VAL A 276 -2.89 4.88 14.97
CA VAL A 276 -3.15 3.94 13.87
C VAL A 276 -2.53 2.57 14.13
N VAL A 277 -1.22 2.54 14.40
CA VAL A 277 -0.42 1.33 14.67
C VAL A 277 0.54 1.63 15.83
N PRO A 278 0.02 1.76 17.08
CA PRO A 278 0.85 2.10 18.25
C PRO A 278 1.97 1.09 18.49
N GLU A 279 1.82 -0.14 18.02
CA GLU A 279 2.85 -1.16 18.10
C GLU A 279 4.10 -0.76 17.32
N LEU A 280 3.97 0.05 16.27
CA LEU A 280 5.11 0.53 15.49
C LEU A 280 6.00 1.45 16.34
N THR A 281 5.40 2.36 17.09
CA THR A 281 6.13 3.22 18.04
C THR A 281 6.72 2.41 19.20
N ALA A 282 6.00 1.39 19.69
CA ALA A 282 6.47 0.51 20.74
C ALA A 282 7.72 -0.31 20.35
N MET A 283 7.96 -0.54 19.06
CA MET A 283 9.16 -1.19 18.55
C MET A 283 10.42 -0.31 18.62
N LYS A 284 10.30 1.00 18.91
CA LYS A 284 11.44 1.86 19.25
C LYS A 284 11.96 1.50 20.63
N LEU A 285 12.73 0.44 20.70
CA LEU A 285 13.36 0.01 21.92
C LEU A 285 14.62 0.85 22.14
N GLU A 286 14.75 1.46 23.35
CA GLU A 286 15.99 2.14 23.73
C GLU A 286 17.17 1.18 23.60
N ILE A 287 18.26 1.68 23.03
CA ILE A 287 19.50 0.91 22.88
C ILE A 287 19.95 0.49 24.28
N ASP A 288 20.11 -0.82 24.49
CA ASP A 288 20.72 -1.37 25.70
C ASP A 288 22.14 -0.78 25.90
N GLU A 289 22.54 -0.60 27.16
CA GLU A 289 23.86 -0.04 27.57
C GLU A 289 25.06 -0.70 26.88
N HIS A 290 24.86 -1.86 26.23
CA HIS A 290 25.92 -2.64 25.57
C HIS A 290 25.87 -2.53 24.01
N HIS A 291 25.07 -1.67 23.43
CA HIS A 291 25.02 -1.39 21.98
C HIS A 291 24.85 -2.64 21.08
N GLN A 292 24.35 -3.74 21.61
CA GLN A 292 24.30 -5.02 20.88
C GLN A 292 22.97 -5.28 20.15
N HIS A 293 21.89 -4.54 20.46
CA HIS A 293 20.60 -4.71 19.82
C HIS A 293 20.32 -3.55 18.88
N LYS A 294 20.01 -3.87 17.63
CA LYS A 294 19.47 -2.90 16.68
C LYS A 294 18.08 -2.51 17.16
N ASP A 295 17.73 -1.23 17.02
CA ASP A 295 16.35 -0.75 17.18
C ASP A 295 15.42 -1.60 16.29
N VAL A 296 14.42 -2.26 16.90
CA VAL A 296 13.49 -3.15 16.20
C VAL A 296 12.67 -2.37 15.18
N TYR A 297 12.34 -1.12 15.47
CA TYR A 297 11.66 -0.24 14.54
C TYR A 297 12.49 0.00 13.26
N GLU A 298 13.75 0.42 13.41
CA GLU A 298 14.66 0.64 12.29
C GLU A 298 14.92 -0.64 11.49
N HIS A 299 15.03 -1.77 12.19
CA HIS A 299 15.15 -3.07 11.54
C HIS A 299 13.92 -3.38 10.68
N SER A 300 12.71 -3.18 11.22
CA SER A 300 11.45 -3.44 10.48
C SER A 300 11.29 -2.55 9.26
N LEU A 301 11.76 -1.28 9.30
CA LEU A 301 11.77 -0.41 8.13
C LEU A 301 12.75 -0.90 7.05
N VAL A 302 13.93 -1.36 7.44
CA VAL A 302 14.91 -1.95 6.50
C VAL A 302 14.36 -3.24 5.88
N VAL A 303 13.71 -4.10 6.68
CA VAL A 303 13.09 -5.33 6.18
C VAL A 303 11.96 -5.00 5.19
N LEU A 304 11.17 -3.96 5.46
CA LEU A 304 10.14 -3.50 4.52
C LEU A 304 10.77 -3.06 3.18
N GLU A 305 11.84 -2.25 3.20
CA GLU A 305 12.54 -1.80 1.99
C GLU A 305 13.11 -3.00 1.20
N GLN A 306 13.76 -3.93 1.89
CA GLN A 306 14.30 -5.15 1.26
C GLN A 306 13.21 -6.08 0.72
N ALA A 307 12.03 -6.14 1.37
CA ALA A 307 10.90 -6.91 0.88
C ALA A 307 10.31 -6.30 -0.42
N ILE A 308 10.28 -4.98 -0.51
CA ILE A 308 9.87 -4.26 -1.73
C ILE A 308 10.82 -4.57 -2.90
N ASP A 309 12.14 -4.59 -2.66
CA ASP A 309 13.15 -4.94 -3.67
C ASP A 309 13.01 -6.39 -4.18
N LEU A 310 12.31 -7.24 -3.44
CA LEU A 310 12.03 -8.64 -3.78
C LEU A 310 10.64 -8.87 -4.38
N GLU A 311 9.81 -7.83 -4.54
CA GLU A 311 8.50 -7.96 -5.18
C GLU A 311 8.66 -8.32 -6.67
N ASP A 312 7.73 -9.13 -7.19
CA ASP A 312 7.66 -9.40 -8.61
C ASP A 312 7.05 -8.19 -9.32
N GLU A 313 7.61 -7.75 -10.44
CA GLU A 313 7.15 -6.57 -11.18
C GLU A 313 5.66 -6.65 -11.55
N ASP A 314 5.18 -7.85 -11.91
CA ASP A 314 3.78 -8.08 -12.31
C ASP A 314 2.78 -8.09 -11.13
N LEU A 315 3.26 -8.27 -9.88
CA LEU A 315 2.43 -8.39 -8.67
C LEU A 315 2.63 -7.22 -7.69
N SER A 316 3.51 -6.29 -8.01
CA SER A 316 3.80 -5.11 -7.18
C SER A 316 2.68 -4.06 -7.32
N PRO A 317 2.32 -3.39 -6.21
CA PRO A 317 2.80 -3.58 -4.85
C PRO A 317 2.05 -4.70 -4.09
N ASP A 318 2.78 -5.58 -3.40
CA ASP A 318 2.22 -6.66 -2.57
C ASP A 318 1.95 -6.19 -1.13
N LEU A 319 0.73 -5.74 -0.86
CA LEU A 319 0.33 -5.23 0.46
C LEU A 319 0.52 -6.26 1.59
N VAL A 320 0.28 -7.55 1.34
CA VAL A 320 0.41 -8.61 2.36
C VAL A 320 1.87 -8.78 2.75
N LEU A 321 2.78 -8.83 1.78
CA LEU A 321 4.21 -8.91 2.02
C LEU A 321 4.72 -7.68 2.76
N ARG A 322 4.32 -6.47 2.36
CA ARG A 322 4.73 -5.21 2.99
C ARG A 322 4.23 -5.09 4.43
N LEU A 323 2.98 -5.47 4.70
CA LEU A 323 2.45 -5.54 6.06
C LEU A 323 3.20 -6.56 6.92
N ALA A 324 3.47 -7.75 6.37
CA ALA A 324 4.22 -8.77 7.08
C ALA A 324 5.65 -8.32 7.39
N ALA A 325 6.34 -7.70 6.43
CA ALA A 325 7.69 -7.16 6.61
C ALA A 325 7.74 -6.06 7.68
N LEU A 326 6.77 -5.14 7.69
CA LEU A 326 6.68 -4.09 8.71
C LEU A 326 6.40 -4.64 10.10
N LEU A 327 5.61 -5.71 10.22
CA LEU A 327 5.04 -6.20 11.48
C LEU A 327 5.65 -7.53 11.95
N HIS A 328 6.66 -8.11 11.26
CA HIS A 328 7.18 -9.43 11.61
C HIS A 328 7.69 -9.52 13.05
N ASP A 329 8.28 -8.46 13.54
CA ASP A 329 8.89 -8.33 14.86
C ASP A 329 8.01 -7.60 15.90
N ILE A 330 6.74 -7.34 15.59
CA ILE A 330 5.79 -6.59 16.43
C ILE A 330 5.65 -7.16 17.85
N GLY A 331 5.94 -8.45 18.05
CA GLY A 331 5.87 -9.14 19.34
C GLY A 331 7.11 -8.97 20.23
N LYS A 332 8.22 -8.42 19.71
CA LYS A 332 9.48 -8.28 20.47
C LYS A 332 9.35 -7.42 21.72
N PRO A 333 8.68 -6.26 21.70
CA PRO A 333 8.52 -5.45 22.92
C PRO A 333 7.87 -6.23 24.07
N ASP A 334 6.81 -7.00 23.77
CA ASP A 334 6.02 -7.73 24.78
C ASP A 334 6.74 -9.01 25.28
N THR A 335 7.71 -9.53 24.52
CA THR A 335 8.44 -10.76 24.86
C THR A 335 9.87 -10.52 25.32
N ARG A 336 10.28 -9.26 25.44
CA ARG A 336 11.63 -8.88 25.86
C ARG A 336 11.92 -9.37 27.28
N ARG A 337 13.05 -10.09 27.45
CA ARG A 337 13.57 -10.52 28.74
C ARG A 337 15.06 -10.22 28.83
N PHE A 338 15.50 -9.75 29.99
CA PHE A 338 16.92 -9.58 30.30
C PHE A 338 17.44 -10.89 30.89
N GLU A 339 18.51 -11.40 30.33
CA GLU A 339 19.11 -12.68 30.73
C GLU A 339 20.21 -12.46 31.78
N ASP A 340 20.45 -13.46 32.66
CA ASP A 340 21.44 -13.49 33.72
C ASP A 340 22.88 -13.44 33.18
N GLY A 341 23.28 -12.68 32.33
CA GLY A 341 24.60 -12.57 31.68
C GLY A 341 24.69 -11.33 30.79
N GLY A 342 23.71 -10.45 30.88
CA GLY A 342 23.67 -9.17 30.15
C GLY A 342 23.23 -9.28 28.72
N GLY A 343 22.49 -10.33 28.34
CA GLY A 343 21.82 -10.48 27.04
C GLY A 343 20.33 -10.12 27.11
N VAL A 344 19.71 -9.93 25.94
CA VAL A 344 18.26 -9.78 25.80
C VAL A 344 17.73 -10.89 24.89
N SER A 345 16.65 -11.54 25.30
CA SER A 345 15.93 -12.54 24.50
C SER A 345 14.51 -12.11 24.19
N PHE A 346 13.94 -12.68 23.11
CA PHE A 346 12.60 -12.40 22.61
C PHE A 346 11.87 -13.71 22.26
N HIS A 347 11.86 -14.67 23.21
CA HIS A 347 11.30 -15.99 22.96
C HIS A 347 9.81 -15.91 22.62
N HIS A 348 9.41 -16.63 21.57
CA HIS A 348 8.04 -16.74 21.08
C HIS A 348 7.41 -15.42 20.60
N HIS A 349 8.24 -14.44 20.19
CA HIS A 349 7.72 -13.18 19.63
C HIS A 349 6.92 -13.40 18.33
N GLU A 350 7.19 -14.45 17.57
CA GLU A 350 6.42 -14.85 16.40
C GLU A 350 4.98 -15.27 16.76
N VAL A 351 4.79 -15.96 17.89
CA VAL A 351 3.47 -16.38 18.37
C VAL A 351 2.68 -15.19 18.91
N VAL A 352 3.34 -14.36 19.72
CA VAL A 352 2.74 -13.14 20.29
C VAL A 352 2.45 -12.14 19.17
N GLY A 353 3.41 -11.91 18.28
CA GLY A 353 3.29 -11.03 17.12
C GLY A 353 2.11 -11.40 16.21
N ALA A 354 1.94 -12.68 15.88
CA ALA A 354 0.80 -13.13 15.08
C ALA A 354 -0.56 -12.81 15.74
N LYS A 355 -0.66 -12.90 17.08
CA LYS A 355 -1.87 -12.50 17.81
C LYS A 355 -2.08 -10.99 17.78
N MET A 356 -1.01 -10.21 17.94
CA MET A 356 -1.05 -8.74 17.88
C MET A 356 -1.47 -8.27 16.49
N VAL A 357 -0.91 -8.84 15.43
CA VAL A 357 -1.30 -8.56 14.03
C VAL A 357 -2.80 -8.80 13.81
N ARG A 358 -3.33 -9.97 14.21
CA ARG A 358 -4.76 -10.25 14.10
C ARG A 358 -5.62 -9.20 14.81
N LYS A 359 -5.22 -8.81 16.01
CA LYS A 359 -5.92 -7.79 16.80
C LYS A 359 -5.89 -6.44 16.10
N ARG A 360 -4.71 -6.00 15.62
CA ARG A 360 -4.52 -4.69 14.98
C ARG A 360 -5.23 -4.60 13.64
N LEU A 361 -5.03 -5.56 12.75
CA LEU A 361 -5.61 -5.51 11.41
C LEU A 361 -7.15 -5.64 11.44
N ARG A 362 -7.71 -6.40 12.38
CA ARG A 362 -9.16 -6.43 12.60
C ARG A 362 -9.70 -5.10 13.13
N ALA A 363 -8.98 -4.44 14.03
CA ALA A 363 -9.35 -3.10 14.51
C ALA A 363 -9.33 -2.07 13.38
N LEU A 364 -8.41 -2.19 12.44
CA LEU A 364 -8.33 -1.37 11.23
C LEU A 364 -9.26 -1.83 10.10
N ARG A 365 -10.09 -2.87 10.31
CA ARG A 365 -11.06 -3.37 9.33
C ARG A 365 -10.45 -3.96 8.05
N TYR A 366 -9.24 -4.50 8.11
CA TYR A 366 -8.75 -5.34 7.02
C TYR A 366 -9.61 -6.60 6.84
N SER A 367 -9.63 -7.13 5.62
CA SER A 367 -10.34 -8.39 5.33
C SER A 367 -9.78 -9.54 6.18
N LYS A 368 -10.60 -10.58 6.37
CA LYS A 368 -10.16 -11.78 7.07
C LYS A 368 -8.96 -12.43 6.38
N GLU A 369 -8.96 -12.46 5.06
CA GLU A 369 -7.90 -13.04 4.24
C GLU A 369 -6.56 -12.31 4.50
N ILE A 370 -6.49 -11.00 4.28
CA ILE A 370 -5.27 -10.22 4.55
C ILE A 370 -4.81 -10.37 6.00
N THR A 371 -5.75 -10.35 6.95
CA THR A 371 -5.43 -10.48 8.38
C THR A 371 -4.78 -11.82 8.72
N GLU A 372 -5.33 -12.92 8.21
CA GLU A 372 -4.78 -14.25 8.50
C GLU A 372 -3.49 -14.51 7.72
N ASP A 373 -3.38 -14.05 6.47
CA ASP A 373 -2.17 -14.18 5.66
C ASP A 373 -0.98 -13.46 6.30
N VAL A 374 -1.16 -12.19 6.70
CA VAL A 374 -0.10 -11.44 7.39
C VAL A 374 0.26 -12.09 8.72
N ALA A 375 -0.74 -12.51 9.50
CA ALA A 375 -0.48 -13.17 10.79
C ALA A 375 0.24 -14.51 10.64
N GLN A 376 -0.05 -15.27 9.57
CA GLN A 376 0.62 -16.53 9.28
C GLN A 376 2.07 -16.30 8.84
N LEU A 377 2.35 -15.29 8.02
CA LEU A 377 3.72 -14.91 7.65
C LEU A 377 4.53 -14.51 8.89
N VAL A 378 3.95 -13.68 9.77
CA VAL A 378 4.59 -13.28 11.04
C VAL A 378 4.83 -14.49 11.95
N TYR A 379 3.91 -15.47 12.00
CA TYR A 379 4.10 -16.70 12.77
C TYR A 379 5.23 -17.58 12.21
N LEU A 380 5.39 -17.63 10.89
CA LEU A 380 6.32 -18.53 10.22
C LEU A 380 7.72 -17.95 9.99
N HIS A 381 7.94 -16.63 10.12
CA HIS A 381 9.18 -15.98 9.69
C HIS A 381 10.44 -16.57 10.36
N LEU A 382 10.36 -17.09 11.58
CA LEU A 382 11.48 -17.72 12.26
C LEU A 382 11.72 -19.19 11.88
N ARG A 383 10.79 -19.85 11.19
CA ARG A 383 10.89 -21.28 10.88
C ARG A 383 12.16 -21.62 10.10
N PHE A 384 12.60 -20.71 9.23
CA PHE A 384 13.81 -20.88 8.43
C PHE A 384 15.11 -20.89 9.28
N HIS A 385 15.15 -20.24 10.43
CA HIS A 385 16.38 -20.07 11.23
C HIS A 385 17.00 -21.38 11.69
N GLY A 386 16.26 -22.48 11.67
CA GLY A 386 16.75 -23.84 11.90
C GLY A 386 17.45 -24.49 10.70
N TYR A 387 17.22 -24.00 9.47
CA TYR A 387 17.81 -24.54 8.26
C TYR A 387 19.30 -24.17 8.16
N GLY A 388 20.16 -25.15 7.88
CA GLY A 388 21.62 -24.94 7.78
C GLY A 388 22.40 -24.99 9.09
N LYS A 389 21.73 -25.12 10.26
CA LYS A 389 22.39 -25.37 11.56
C LYS A 389 22.20 -26.80 12.07
N GLY A 390 21.37 -27.59 11.41
CA GLY A 390 21.10 -28.97 11.67
C GLY A 390 20.56 -29.65 10.41
N GLU A 391 20.44 -30.94 10.40
CA GLU A 391 19.87 -31.66 9.27
C GLU A 391 18.34 -31.45 9.23
N TRP A 392 17.88 -30.53 8.40
CA TRP A 392 16.48 -30.54 8.01
C TRP A 392 16.23 -31.81 7.20
N THR A 393 15.36 -32.67 7.73
CA THR A 393 14.86 -33.85 7.02
C THR A 393 13.88 -33.43 5.92
N ASP A 394 13.59 -34.29 4.97
CA ASP A 394 12.52 -34.03 3.98
C ASP A 394 11.15 -33.85 4.65
N SER A 395 10.94 -34.51 5.80
CA SER A 395 9.77 -34.26 6.67
C SER A 395 9.67 -32.81 7.11
N ALA A 396 10.78 -32.22 7.57
CA ALA A 396 10.79 -30.81 7.98
C ALA A 396 10.47 -29.88 6.80
N VAL A 397 10.98 -30.19 5.61
CA VAL A 397 10.69 -29.42 4.38
C VAL A 397 9.21 -29.54 3.99
N ARG A 398 8.63 -30.76 4.02
CA ARG A 398 7.21 -30.95 3.75
C ARG A 398 6.33 -30.17 4.72
N ARG A 399 6.65 -30.19 6.02
CA ARG A 399 5.93 -29.41 7.04
C ARG A 399 6.04 -27.91 6.79
N TYR A 400 7.23 -27.41 6.45
CA TYR A 400 7.45 -26.00 6.13
C TYR A 400 6.57 -25.53 4.95
N VAL A 401 6.54 -26.30 3.86
CA VAL A 401 5.70 -26.01 2.69
C VAL A 401 4.21 -26.10 3.01
N THR A 402 3.81 -27.16 3.75
CA THR A 402 2.40 -27.37 4.15
C THR A 402 1.90 -26.26 5.07
N ASP A 403 2.73 -25.78 6.02
CA ASP A 403 2.36 -24.71 6.95
C ASP A 403 2.29 -23.34 6.26
N ALA A 404 3.09 -23.13 5.20
CA ALA A 404 3.09 -21.89 4.42
C ALA A 404 1.95 -21.84 3.39
N GLU A 405 1.50 -22.98 2.88
CA GLU A 405 0.43 -23.07 1.88
C GLU A 405 0.67 -22.12 0.67
N HIS A 406 -0.32 -21.28 0.35
CA HIS A 406 -0.26 -20.28 -0.71
C HIS A 406 0.69 -19.11 -0.41
N LEU A 407 1.17 -18.99 0.82
CA LEU A 407 2.07 -17.92 1.27
C LEU A 407 3.55 -18.26 1.06
N LEU A 408 3.91 -19.44 0.57
CA LEU A 408 5.29 -19.90 0.50
C LEU A 408 6.22 -18.92 -0.20
N THR A 409 5.82 -18.36 -1.34
CA THR A 409 6.62 -17.37 -2.07
C THR A 409 6.82 -16.09 -1.26
N ARG A 410 5.75 -15.59 -0.61
CA ARG A 410 5.84 -14.41 0.27
C ARG A 410 6.70 -14.69 1.50
N LEU A 411 6.61 -15.89 2.07
CA LEU A 411 7.43 -16.31 3.20
C LEU A 411 8.92 -16.32 2.84
N HIS A 412 9.29 -16.85 1.68
CA HIS A 412 10.67 -16.81 1.19
C HIS A 412 11.18 -15.37 1.01
N LYS A 413 10.37 -14.48 0.41
CA LYS A 413 10.71 -13.07 0.27
C LYS A 413 10.89 -12.38 1.63
N LEU A 414 9.97 -12.61 2.57
CA LEU A 414 10.04 -12.05 3.92
C LEU A 414 11.32 -12.50 4.65
N VAL A 415 11.63 -13.79 4.63
CA VAL A 415 12.80 -14.34 5.34
C VAL A 415 14.12 -13.88 4.69
N ARG A 416 14.16 -13.74 3.36
CA ARG A 416 15.29 -13.13 2.64
C ARG A 416 15.46 -11.65 3.00
N ALA A 417 14.35 -10.90 3.09
CA ALA A 417 14.33 -9.50 3.47
C ALA A 417 14.78 -9.28 4.92
N ASP A 418 14.47 -10.19 5.84
CA ASP A 418 14.88 -10.13 7.24
C ASP A 418 16.41 -10.28 7.44
N CYS A 419 17.13 -10.72 6.41
CA CYS A 419 18.58 -10.82 6.43
C CYS A 419 19.26 -9.45 6.33
N THR A 420 19.30 -8.68 7.42
CA THR A 420 19.86 -7.31 7.47
C THR A 420 21.34 -7.25 7.88
N THR A 421 22.09 -8.35 7.77
CA THR A 421 23.49 -8.38 8.18
C THR A 421 24.40 -7.56 7.26
N ARG A 422 25.24 -6.69 7.85
CA ARG A 422 26.27 -5.93 7.12
C ARG A 422 27.48 -6.78 6.70
N ASN A 423 27.60 -7.99 7.24
CA ASN A 423 28.70 -8.89 6.90
C ASN A 423 28.39 -9.61 5.58
N LYS A 424 29.03 -9.16 4.49
CA LYS A 424 28.85 -9.71 3.13
C LYS A 424 29.06 -11.23 3.05
N ARG A 425 30.01 -11.80 3.81
CA ARG A 425 30.26 -13.25 3.82
C ARG A 425 29.08 -13.99 4.46
N LYS A 426 28.57 -13.47 5.60
CA LYS A 426 27.40 -14.05 6.28
C LYS A 426 26.15 -13.91 5.43
N ALA A 427 25.91 -12.76 4.80
CA ALA A 427 24.82 -12.55 3.88
C ALA A 427 24.86 -13.54 2.71
N GLY A 428 26.01 -13.68 2.04
CA GLY A 428 26.17 -14.62 0.92
C GLY A 428 26.02 -16.09 1.34
N THR A 429 26.36 -16.46 2.58
CA THR A 429 26.09 -17.81 3.09
C THR A 429 24.58 -18.03 3.28
N LEU A 430 23.88 -17.06 3.88
CA LEU A 430 22.43 -17.15 4.07
C LEU A 430 21.69 -17.22 2.73
N GLN A 431 22.06 -16.42 1.74
CA GLN A 431 21.44 -16.47 0.41
C GLN A 431 21.57 -17.87 -0.22
N ARG A 432 22.77 -18.47 -0.17
CA ARG A 432 22.97 -19.86 -0.66
C ARG A 432 22.09 -20.87 0.08
N THR A 433 21.96 -20.70 1.40
CA THR A 433 21.11 -21.58 2.22
C THR A 433 19.63 -21.46 1.81
N TYR A 434 19.16 -20.26 1.45
CA TYR A 434 17.82 -20.09 0.89
C TYR A 434 17.67 -20.77 -0.47
N ASP A 435 18.63 -20.58 -1.38
CA ASP A 435 18.63 -21.19 -2.71
C ASP A 435 18.66 -22.72 -2.62
N GLU A 436 19.43 -23.28 -1.67
CA GLU A 436 19.46 -24.72 -1.37
C GLU A 436 18.10 -25.25 -0.88
N LEU A 437 17.41 -24.51 0.00
CA LEU A 437 16.06 -24.88 0.45
C LEU A 437 15.06 -24.86 -0.70
N GLU A 438 15.05 -23.81 -1.52
CA GLU A 438 14.14 -23.71 -2.67
C GLU A 438 14.39 -24.83 -3.69
N ALA A 439 15.66 -25.13 -3.99
CA ALA A 439 16.02 -26.25 -4.87
C ALA A 439 15.57 -27.61 -4.29
N ARG A 440 15.68 -27.78 -2.96
CA ARG A 440 15.21 -28.99 -2.29
C ARG A 440 13.70 -29.13 -2.31
N ILE A 441 12.97 -28.03 -2.08
CA ILE A 441 11.50 -27.99 -2.21
C ILE A 441 11.09 -28.37 -3.63
N ALA A 442 11.73 -27.79 -4.65
CA ALA A 442 11.44 -28.11 -6.05
C ALA A 442 11.70 -29.58 -6.39
N ARG A 443 12.77 -30.18 -5.85
CA ARG A 443 13.06 -31.60 -6.02
C ARG A 443 11.99 -32.48 -5.40
N ILE A 444 11.61 -32.23 -4.13
CA ILE A 444 10.55 -33.01 -3.47
C ILE A 444 9.20 -32.81 -4.19
N ALA A 445 8.92 -31.59 -4.66
CA ALA A 445 7.69 -31.30 -5.40
C ALA A 445 7.62 -31.97 -6.78
N ALA A 446 8.76 -32.35 -7.38
CA ALA A 446 8.79 -33.11 -8.61
C ALA A 446 8.40 -34.58 -8.40
N ASP A 447 8.68 -35.10 -7.19
CA ASP A 447 8.40 -36.50 -6.83
C ASP A 447 7.01 -36.65 -6.17
N GLU A 448 6.48 -35.59 -5.57
CA GLU A 448 5.22 -35.59 -4.82
C GLU A 448 4.49 -34.23 -4.87
N ASP A 449 3.13 -34.26 -4.79
CA ASP A 449 2.33 -33.02 -4.77
C ASP A 449 2.40 -32.35 -3.39
N LEU A 450 3.43 -31.55 -3.14
CA LEU A 450 3.61 -30.80 -1.90
C LEU A 450 2.53 -29.74 -1.63
N LYS A 451 1.85 -29.25 -2.68
CA LYS A 451 0.79 -28.23 -2.54
C LYS A 451 -0.50 -28.81 -1.96
N ARG A 452 -0.66 -30.12 -2.03
CA ARG A 452 -1.87 -30.82 -1.59
C ARG A 452 -1.53 -32.10 -0.83
N VAL A 453 -0.67 -32.00 0.18
CA VAL A 453 -0.34 -33.17 1.00
C VAL A 453 -1.62 -33.69 1.67
N ARG A 454 -2.09 -34.82 1.14
CA ARG A 454 -3.23 -35.58 1.65
C ARG A 454 -2.75 -36.96 2.11
N PRO A 455 -3.45 -37.61 3.04
CA PRO A 455 -3.21 -39.02 3.34
C PRO A 455 -3.32 -39.86 2.08
N ASP A 456 -2.58 -40.96 2.04
CA ASP A 456 -2.62 -41.92 0.94
C ASP A 456 -3.93 -42.71 0.88
N LEU A 457 -4.73 -42.66 1.95
CA LEU A 457 -6.11 -43.18 2.02
C LEU A 457 -7.08 -42.04 2.29
N ASP A 458 -8.18 -41.98 1.54
CA ASP A 458 -9.21 -40.97 1.76
C ASP A 458 -10.19 -41.35 2.91
N GLY A 459 -11.05 -40.41 3.31
CA GLY A 459 -11.98 -40.62 4.43
C GLY A 459 -12.99 -41.75 4.17
N ASN A 460 -13.43 -41.96 2.92
CA ASN A 460 -14.36 -43.05 2.56
C ASN A 460 -13.66 -44.40 2.65
N GLU A 461 -12.42 -44.43 2.21
CA GLU A 461 -11.60 -45.63 2.28
C GLU A 461 -11.26 -46.02 3.72
N ILE A 462 -10.92 -45.04 4.57
CA ILE A 462 -10.72 -45.25 6.01
C ILE A 462 -11.99 -45.81 6.65
N MET A 463 -13.17 -45.25 6.36
CA MET A 463 -14.45 -45.76 6.88
C MET A 463 -14.70 -47.21 6.45
N ARG A 464 -14.47 -47.53 5.19
CA ARG A 464 -14.64 -48.89 4.63
C ARG A 464 -13.70 -49.89 5.28
N LEU A 465 -12.41 -49.54 5.39
CA LEU A 465 -11.37 -50.42 5.93
C LEU A 465 -11.53 -50.69 7.43
N LEU A 466 -11.98 -49.72 8.19
CA LEU A 466 -12.18 -49.85 9.64
C LEU A 466 -13.61 -50.25 10.04
N GLY A 467 -14.55 -50.30 9.07
CA GLY A 467 -15.96 -50.59 9.36
C GLY A 467 -16.64 -49.50 10.20
N LEU A 468 -16.21 -48.25 10.07
CA LEU A 468 -16.66 -47.13 10.90
C LEU A 468 -17.65 -46.22 10.16
N PRO A 469 -18.67 -45.70 10.84
CA PRO A 469 -19.48 -44.63 10.30
C PRO A 469 -18.70 -43.29 10.30
N PRO A 470 -19.17 -42.25 9.53
CA PRO A 470 -18.61 -40.94 9.62
C PRO A 470 -18.57 -40.41 11.05
N GLY A 471 -17.40 -39.93 11.51
CA GLY A 471 -17.28 -39.49 12.89
C GLY A 471 -15.86 -39.05 13.29
N PRO A 472 -15.69 -38.60 14.56
CA PRO A 472 -14.42 -38.06 15.05
C PRO A 472 -13.24 -39.06 14.92
N LEU A 473 -13.49 -40.34 14.99
CA LEU A 473 -12.45 -41.38 14.90
C LEU A 473 -11.88 -41.49 13.48
N VAL A 474 -12.73 -41.35 12.45
CA VAL A 474 -12.28 -41.24 11.05
C VAL A 474 -11.40 -39.99 10.85
N GLY A 475 -11.78 -38.88 11.48
CA GLY A 475 -10.98 -37.65 11.47
C GLY A 475 -9.60 -37.81 12.15
N LYS A 476 -9.53 -38.58 13.25
CA LYS A 476 -8.26 -38.92 13.91
C LYS A 476 -7.38 -39.82 13.02
N ALA A 477 -7.97 -40.85 12.40
CA ALA A 477 -7.27 -41.73 11.47
C ALA A 477 -6.72 -40.96 10.27
N TRP A 478 -7.53 -40.09 9.68
CA TRP A 478 -7.12 -39.25 8.58
C TRP A 478 -5.95 -38.31 8.98
N LYS A 479 -6.02 -37.74 10.17
CA LYS A 479 -4.94 -36.87 10.70
C LYS A 479 -3.67 -37.67 10.94
N PHE A 480 -3.77 -38.89 11.51
CA PHE A 480 -2.64 -39.81 11.71
C PHE A 480 -1.92 -40.10 10.38
N LEU A 481 -2.69 -40.51 9.36
CA LEU A 481 -2.13 -40.80 8.04
C LEU A 481 -1.52 -39.59 7.37
N LYS A 482 -2.09 -38.40 7.58
CA LYS A 482 -1.50 -37.13 7.11
C LYS A 482 -0.15 -36.84 7.78
N GLU A 483 -0.06 -37.01 9.08
CA GLU A 483 1.21 -36.86 9.81
C GLU A 483 2.26 -37.87 9.32
N LEU A 484 1.85 -39.11 9.09
CA LEU A 484 2.71 -40.16 8.56
C LEU A 484 3.23 -39.82 7.16
N ARG A 485 2.35 -39.29 6.31
CA ARG A 485 2.71 -38.78 4.96
C ARG A 485 3.72 -37.65 5.02
N LEU A 486 3.55 -36.73 5.96
CA LEU A 486 4.51 -35.63 6.16
C LEU A 486 5.87 -36.17 6.63
N ASP A 487 5.90 -37.22 7.46
CA ASP A 487 7.13 -37.76 8.00
C ASP A 487 7.90 -38.62 7.00
N ARG A 488 7.23 -39.52 6.30
CA ARG A 488 7.87 -40.54 5.44
C ARG A 488 7.80 -40.23 3.94
N GLY A 489 6.92 -39.33 3.53
CA GLY A 489 6.58 -39.09 2.12
C GLY A 489 5.43 -40.03 1.67
N PRO A 490 5.23 -40.16 0.34
CA PRO A 490 4.23 -41.08 -0.22
C PRO A 490 4.45 -42.52 0.24
N LEU A 491 3.38 -43.14 0.73
CA LEU A 491 3.37 -44.57 1.02
C LEU A 491 2.64 -45.29 -0.11
N ASP A 492 3.04 -46.54 -0.36
CA ASP A 492 2.19 -47.36 -1.22
C ASP A 492 0.87 -47.74 -0.49
N HIS A 493 -0.12 -48.17 -1.28
CA HIS A 493 -1.47 -48.38 -0.77
C HIS A 493 -1.52 -49.45 0.34
N ASP A 494 -0.78 -50.52 0.19
CA ASP A 494 -0.79 -51.65 1.15
C ASP A 494 -0.06 -51.27 2.44
N GLU A 495 1.02 -50.48 2.34
CA GLU A 495 1.73 -49.93 3.48
C GLU A 495 0.84 -48.96 4.26
N ALA A 496 0.11 -48.06 3.57
CA ALA A 496 -0.83 -47.14 4.20
C ALA A 496 -1.96 -47.87 4.94
N ILE A 497 -2.47 -48.96 4.40
CA ILE A 497 -3.46 -49.83 5.06
C ILE A 497 -2.87 -50.52 6.31
N ALA A 498 -1.65 -51.03 6.21
CA ALA A 498 -0.98 -51.67 7.34
C ALA A 498 -0.78 -50.70 8.52
N GLU A 499 -0.35 -49.51 8.23
CA GLU A 499 -0.18 -48.42 9.23
C GLU A 499 -1.54 -48.01 9.83
N LEU A 500 -2.59 -47.86 9.00
CA LEU A 500 -3.95 -47.56 9.47
C LEU A 500 -4.44 -48.63 10.46
N PHE A 501 -4.25 -49.92 10.14
CA PHE A 501 -4.68 -51.01 11.02
C PHE A 501 -3.85 -51.09 12.31
N ALA A 502 -2.55 -50.78 12.25
CA ALA A 502 -1.72 -50.72 13.44
C ALA A 502 -2.18 -49.60 14.37
N TRP A 503 -2.44 -48.41 13.81
CA TRP A 503 -3.00 -47.29 14.54
C TRP A 503 -4.38 -47.57 15.13
N ALA A 504 -5.30 -48.18 14.35
CA ALA A 504 -6.64 -48.53 14.81
C ALA A 504 -6.61 -49.44 16.05
N ARG A 505 -5.77 -50.48 16.03
CA ARG A 505 -5.56 -51.36 17.19
C ARG A 505 -5.05 -50.60 18.42
N SER A 506 -4.17 -49.63 18.24
CA SER A 506 -3.67 -48.78 19.36
C SER A 506 -4.75 -47.87 19.95
N GLU A 507 -5.76 -47.47 19.17
CA GLU A 507 -6.94 -46.72 19.63
C GLU A 507 -8.09 -47.64 20.11
N GLY A 508 -7.87 -48.96 20.17
CA GLY A 508 -8.88 -49.94 20.63
C GLY A 508 -9.94 -50.29 19.59
N VAL A 509 -9.66 -50.05 18.32
CA VAL A 509 -10.54 -50.39 17.19
C VAL A 509 -10.01 -51.62 16.48
N GLU A 510 -10.77 -52.70 16.49
CA GLU A 510 -10.44 -53.91 15.73
C GLU A 510 -10.95 -53.78 14.29
N PRO A 511 -10.06 -53.77 13.27
CA PRO A 511 -10.48 -53.77 11.88
C PRO A 511 -11.32 -55.01 11.57
N PRO A 512 -12.32 -54.95 10.66
CA PRO A 512 -13.07 -56.11 10.22
C PRO A 512 -12.13 -57.20 9.74
N ALA A 513 -12.46 -58.47 10.07
CA ALA A 513 -11.73 -59.60 9.51
C ALA A 513 -11.87 -59.58 7.97
N SER A 514 -10.74 -59.58 7.26
CA SER A 514 -10.64 -59.55 5.80
C SER A 514 -11.27 -60.80 5.16
#